data_cc198229d4ad80c070aa1360759d41f7
#
_entry.id   cc198229d4ad80c070aa1360759d41f7
#
_cell.length_a   1.000
_cell.length_b   1.000
_cell.length_c   1.000
_cell.angle_alpha   90.00
_cell.angle_beta   90.00
_cell.angle_gamma   90.00
#
_symmetry.space_group_name_H-M   'P 1'
#
loop_
_entity.id
_entity.type
_entity.pdbx_description
1 polymer ?
#
loop_
_entity_poly.entity_id
_entity_poly.type
_entity_poly.pdbx_seq_one_letter_code
_entity_poly.pdbx_strand_id
1 'polypeptide(L)'
;KLIKESGDKAVKTFKPIFNTNDELYSQTKVIEMSNGCDGILSSLTDKMDKQTIDKLPDTIKIISNFAVGFGNIDLEAAKSRGIAVTNTPEVLSDATAEIGILLILGACRRAAEGIQSAQEGDGNGQQII
;
A
#
# COMPACT_ATOMS: atom_id res chain seq x y z
N LYS A 1 3.91 -4.84 -6.24
CA LYS A 1 3.74 -5.59 -7.52
C LYS A 1 2.29 -6.02 -7.67
N LEU A 2 1.67 -5.66 -8.80
CA LEU A 2 0.32 -6.13 -9.11
C LEU A 2 0.31 -7.65 -9.28
N ILE A 3 -0.76 -8.30 -8.82
CA ILE A 3 -0.99 -9.71 -9.15
C ILE A 3 -1.17 -9.85 -10.67
N LYS A 4 -0.74 -10.97 -11.22
CA LYS A 4 -0.72 -11.21 -12.68
C LYS A 4 -2.06 -10.89 -13.36
N GLU A 5 -3.17 -11.34 -12.79
CA GLU A 5 -4.51 -11.10 -13.33
C GLU A 5 -4.86 -9.60 -13.45
N SER A 6 -4.51 -8.81 -12.44
CA SER A 6 -4.72 -7.36 -12.45
C SER A 6 -3.83 -6.68 -13.49
N GLY A 7 -2.59 -7.14 -13.65
CA GLY A 7 -1.68 -6.68 -14.70
C GLY A 7 -2.23 -6.97 -16.10
N ASP A 8 -2.73 -8.19 -16.34
CA ASP A 8 -3.31 -8.59 -17.61
C ASP A 8 -4.58 -7.77 -17.96
N LYS A 9 -5.40 -7.43 -16.97
CA LYS A 9 -6.54 -6.50 -17.15
C LYS A 9 -6.07 -5.09 -17.50
N ALA A 10 -5.04 -4.58 -16.81
CA ALA A 10 -4.51 -3.25 -17.06
C ALA A 10 -4.00 -3.12 -18.51
N VAL A 11 -3.27 -4.10 -19.03
CA VAL A 11 -2.75 -4.10 -20.41
C VAL A 11 -3.87 -4.07 -21.46
N LYS A 12 -5.02 -4.67 -21.18
CA LYS A 12 -6.16 -4.67 -22.11
C LYS A 12 -6.83 -3.30 -22.25
N THR A 13 -6.75 -2.47 -21.20
CA THR A 13 -7.48 -1.20 -21.12
C THR A 13 -6.56 0.01 -21.29
N PHE A 14 -5.33 -0.10 -20.82
CA PHE A 14 -4.35 0.97 -20.77
C PHE A 14 -3.05 0.56 -21.48
N LYS A 15 -2.14 1.51 -21.60
CA LYS A 15 -0.74 1.27 -22.00
C LYS A 15 0.15 1.45 -20.77
N PRO A 16 0.16 0.50 -19.82
CA PRO A 16 0.82 0.70 -18.54
C PRO A 16 2.34 0.58 -18.66
N ILE A 17 3.03 1.41 -17.89
CA ILE A 17 4.45 1.28 -17.61
C ILE A 17 4.56 0.64 -16.23
N PHE A 18 5.05 -0.59 -16.18
CA PHE A 18 5.15 -1.35 -14.93
C PHE A 18 6.50 -1.15 -14.25
N ASN A 19 6.48 -1.05 -12.94
CA ASN A 19 7.65 -1.25 -12.09
C ASN A 19 7.89 -2.77 -11.94
N THR A 20 8.59 -3.35 -12.90
CA THR A 20 8.79 -4.82 -12.98
C THR A 20 9.68 -5.38 -11.90
N ASN A 21 10.62 -4.56 -11.40
CA ASN A 21 11.58 -4.97 -10.36
C ASN A 21 11.04 -4.79 -8.95
N ASP A 22 9.86 -4.18 -8.80
CA ASP A 22 9.25 -3.87 -7.50
C ASP A 22 10.15 -2.98 -6.61
N GLU A 23 10.86 -2.05 -7.23
CA GLU A 23 11.77 -1.14 -6.55
C GLU A 23 11.01 0.04 -5.93
N LEU A 24 11.48 0.52 -4.80
CA LEU A 24 10.99 1.79 -4.24
C LEU A 24 11.55 2.93 -5.08
N TYR A 25 10.69 3.60 -5.83
CA TYR A 25 11.10 4.74 -6.62
C TYR A 25 11.27 5.99 -5.74
N SER A 26 12.37 6.71 -5.99
CA SER A 26 12.51 8.06 -5.47
C SER A 26 11.48 8.99 -6.11
N GLN A 27 11.16 10.11 -5.45
CA GLN A 27 10.26 11.12 -6.01
C GLN A 27 10.70 11.60 -7.39
N THR A 28 12.01 11.79 -7.61
CA THR A 28 12.58 12.15 -8.91
C THR A 28 12.28 11.07 -9.96
N LYS A 29 12.44 9.80 -9.60
CA LYS A 29 12.15 8.69 -10.50
C LYS A 29 10.68 8.59 -10.86
N VAL A 30 9.78 8.82 -9.91
CA VAL A 30 8.33 8.87 -10.16
C VAL A 30 8.02 9.97 -11.18
N ILE A 31 8.58 11.17 -11.01
CA ILE A 31 8.38 12.28 -11.93
C ILE A 31 8.88 11.93 -13.34
N GLU A 32 10.09 11.38 -13.46
CA GLU A 32 10.67 10.95 -14.73
C GLU A 32 9.79 9.91 -15.46
N MET A 33 9.36 8.86 -14.72
CA MET A 33 8.55 7.78 -15.26
C MET A 33 7.14 8.22 -15.63
N SER A 34 6.68 9.35 -15.08
CA SER A 34 5.35 9.92 -15.37
C SER A 34 5.31 10.70 -16.68
N ASN A 35 6.45 10.93 -17.33
CA ASN A 35 6.46 11.62 -18.61
C ASN A 35 5.69 10.85 -19.70
N GLY A 36 4.74 11.52 -20.32
CA GLY A 36 3.88 10.90 -21.34
C GLY A 36 2.77 10.00 -20.80
N CYS A 37 2.56 9.97 -19.47
CA CYS A 37 1.46 9.28 -18.84
C CYS A 37 0.29 10.23 -18.56
N ASP A 38 -0.93 9.66 -18.46
CA ASP A 38 -2.16 10.38 -18.11
C ASP A 38 -2.51 10.18 -16.62
N GLY A 39 -1.98 9.16 -15.98
CA GLY A 39 -2.26 8.83 -14.59
C GLY A 39 -1.18 7.99 -13.92
N ILE A 40 -1.22 7.95 -12.61
CA ILE A 40 -0.28 7.21 -11.76
C ILE A 40 -1.08 6.26 -10.87
N LEU A 41 -0.66 4.99 -10.83
CA LEU A 41 -1.08 4.04 -9.80
C LEU A 41 0.00 4.01 -8.73
N SER A 42 -0.25 4.62 -7.59
CA SER A 42 0.67 4.71 -6.45
C SER A 42 0.31 3.73 -5.34
N SER A 43 1.22 3.53 -4.42
CA SER A 43 1.02 2.79 -3.18
C SER A 43 1.36 3.67 -1.96
N LEU A 44 1.13 3.19 -0.73
CA LEU A 44 1.44 3.92 0.49
C LEU A 44 2.92 4.32 0.64
N THR A 45 3.82 3.57 -0.01
CA THR A 45 5.26 3.83 0.03
C THR A 45 5.69 4.95 -0.90
N ASP A 46 4.84 5.31 -1.87
CA ASP A 46 5.13 6.37 -2.83
C ASP A 46 4.79 7.74 -2.24
N LYS A 47 5.80 8.53 -1.96
CA LYS A 47 5.62 9.85 -1.37
C LYS A 47 5.21 10.87 -2.44
N MET A 48 3.93 11.21 -2.46
CA MET A 48 3.31 12.21 -3.35
C MET A 48 3.07 13.52 -2.59
N ASP A 49 4.14 14.10 -2.02
CA ASP A 49 4.06 15.39 -1.36
C ASP A 49 3.91 16.55 -2.35
N LYS A 50 3.71 17.75 -1.82
CA LYS A 50 3.55 18.95 -2.65
C LYS A 50 4.68 19.13 -3.66
N GLN A 51 5.93 18.89 -3.26
CA GLN A 51 7.08 19.08 -4.15
C GLN A 51 7.07 18.09 -5.32
N THR A 52 6.63 16.87 -5.08
CA THR A 52 6.47 15.85 -6.11
C THR A 52 5.34 16.22 -7.06
N ILE A 53 4.15 16.52 -6.49
CA ILE A 53 2.96 16.84 -7.27
C ILE A 53 3.18 18.08 -8.13
N ASP A 54 3.80 19.13 -7.60
CA ASP A 54 4.08 20.37 -8.36
C ASP A 54 4.98 20.13 -9.57
N LYS A 55 5.81 19.07 -9.55
CA LYS A 55 6.74 18.72 -10.63
C LYS A 55 6.23 17.64 -11.58
N LEU A 56 5.07 17.04 -11.30
CA LEU A 56 4.48 16.07 -12.22
C LEU A 56 4.16 16.73 -13.58
N PRO A 57 4.25 16.00 -14.70
CA PRO A 57 3.83 16.49 -16.01
C PRO A 57 2.36 16.96 -16.00
N ASP A 58 2.03 17.98 -16.81
CA ASP A 58 0.66 18.50 -16.93
C ASP A 58 -0.31 17.50 -17.58
N THR A 59 0.22 16.45 -18.18
CA THR A 59 -0.57 15.33 -18.71
C THR A 59 -1.24 14.49 -17.63
N ILE A 60 -0.69 14.47 -16.39
CA ILE A 60 -1.25 13.69 -15.29
C ILE A 60 -2.59 14.29 -14.84
N LYS A 61 -3.63 13.47 -14.93
CA LYS A 61 -5.01 13.83 -14.57
C LYS A 61 -5.53 13.09 -13.34
N ILE A 62 -4.89 11.99 -12.99
CA ILE A 62 -5.33 11.13 -11.87
C ILE A 62 -4.15 10.47 -11.16
N ILE A 63 -4.25 10.40 -9.84
CA ILE A 63 -3.43 9.55 -8.98
C ILE A 63 -4.37 8.56 -8.28
N SER A 64 -4.26 7.28 -8.65
CA SER A 64 -5.01 6.19 -7.99
C SER A 64 -4.14 5.55 -6.94
N ASN A 65 -4.49 5.71 -5.66
CA ASN A 65 -3.72 5.15 -4.57
C ASN A 65 -4.19 3.72 -4.26
N PHE A 66 -3.33 2.74 -4.44
CA PHE A 66 -3.58 1.36 -4.04
C PHE A 66 -3.40 1.22 -2.52
N ALA A 67 -4.28 1.88 -1.77
CA ALA A 67 -4.31 1.91 -0.32
C ALA A 67 -5.66 2.41 0.20
N VAL A 68 -5.99 2.07 1.44
CA VAL A 68 -7.14 2.61 2.16
C VAL A 68 -6.87 4.07 2.58
N GLY A 69 -5.69 4.31 3.15
CA GLY A 69 -5.25 5.65 3.52
C GLY A 69 -4.68 6.44 2.34
N PHE A 70 -4.61 7.74 2.49
CA PHE A 70 -4.08 8.67 1.50
C PHE A 70 -3.09 9.70 2.09
N GLY A 71 -2.58 9.43 3.30
CA GLY A 71 -1.62 10.31 4.00
C GLY A 71 -0.27 10.48 3.28
N ASN A 72 0.01 9.65 2.29
CA ASN A 72 1.17 9.76 1.41
C ASN A 72 0.98 10.76 0.26
N ILE A 73 -0.23 11.34 0.08
CA ILE A 73 -0.58 12.24 -1.02
C ILE A 73 -1.01 13.60 -0.49
N ASP A 74 -0.43 14.68 -0.97
CA ASP A 74 -0.87 16.05 -0.69
C ASP A 74 -2.11 16.38 -1.54
N LEU A 75 -3.28 16.25 -0.94
CA LEU A 75 -4.57 16.46 -1.60
C LEU A 75 -4.77 17.91 -2.07
N GLU A 76 -4.26 18.89 -1.32
CA GLU A 76 -4.40 20.30 -1.68
C GLU A 76 -3.53 20.64 -2.90
N ALA A 77 -2.32 20.10 -2.96
CA ALA A 77 -1.48 20.23 -4.14
C ALA A 77 -2.11 19.55 -5.36
N ALA A 78 -2.64 18.33 -5.21
CA ALA A 78 -3.32 17.62 -6.29
C ALA A 78 -4.54 18.42 -6.80
N LYS A 79 -5.38 18.90 -5.89
CA LYS A 79 -6.54 19.73 -6.20
C LYS A 79 -6.17 21.01 -6.93
N SER A 80 -5.13 21.72 -6.49
CA SER A 80 -4.67 22.96 -7.11
C SER A 80 -4.21 22.76 -8.55
N ARG A 81 -3.74 21.56 -8.89
CA ARG A 81 -3.34 21.15 -10.24
C ARG A 81 -4.45 20.46 -11.04
N GLY A 82 -5.66 20.32 -10.48
CA GLY A 82 -6.78 19.64 -11.14
C GLY A 82 -6.55 18.13 -11.29
N ILE A 83 -5.69 17.52 -10.45
CA ILE A 83 -5.42 16.09 -10.45
C ILE A 83 -6.43 15.39 -9.53
N ALA A 84 -7.20 14.45 -10.08
CA ALA A 84 -8.11 13.61 -9.29
C ALA A 84 -7.30 12.63 -8.43
N VAL A 85 -7.73 12.38 -7.19
CA VAL A 85 -7.13 11.38 -6.30
C VAL A 85 -8.19 10.35 -5.93
N THR A 86 -7.86 9.07 -6.05
CA THR A 86 -8.72 7.95 -5.64
C THR A 86 -7.97 7.01 -4.72
N ASN A 87 -8.70 6.26 -3.90
CA ASN A 87 -8.17 5.25 -3.00
C ASN A 87 -9.06 3.99 -3.01
N THR A 88 -8.71 2.98 -2.20
CA THR A 88 -9.47 1.73 -2.04
C THR A 88 -10.02 1.64 -0.61
N PRO A 89 -11.11 2.38 -0.27
CA PRO A 89 -11.64 2.38 1.09
C PRO A 89 -12.27 1.04 1.46
N GLU A 90 -12.28 0.73 2.77
CA GLU A 90 -13.00 -0.38 3.43
C GLU A 90 -12.58 -1.82 3.07
N VAL A 91 -11.74 -2.02 2.05
CA VAL A 91 -11.36 -3.37 1.56
C VAL A 91 -10.53 -4.20 2.54
N LEU A 92 -10.00 -3.62 3.62
CA LEU A 92 -9.14 -4.29 4.61
C LEU A 92 -9.70 -4.23 6.04
N SER A 93 -10.85 -3.61 6.27
CA SER A 93 -11.37 -3.33 7.61
C SER A 93 -11.57 -4.60 8.43
N ASP A 94 -12.22 -5.60 7.88
CA ASP A 94 -12.49 -6.88 8.56
C ASP A 94 -11.20 -7.62 8.88
N ALA A 95 -10.32 -7.80 7.90
CA ALA A 95 -9.04 -8.47 8.09
C ALA A 95 -8.15 -7.75 9.13
N THR A 96 -8.17 -6.43 9.14
CA THR A 96 -7.42 -5.63 10.13
C THR A 96 -8.01 -5.80 11.53
N ALA A 97 -9.36 -5.82 11.65
CA ALA A 97 -10.03 -6.05 12.92
C ALA A 97 -9.75 -7.45 13.47
N GLU A 98 -9.79 -8.49 12.63
CA GLU A 98 -9.47 -9.87 13.01
C GLU A 98 -8.05 -10.00 13.57
N ILE A 99 -7.07 -9.40 12.90
CA ILE A 99 -5.68 -9.39 13.39
C ILE A 99 -5.58 -8.60 14.70
N GLY A 100 -6.30 -7.48 14.83
CA GLY A 100 -6.35 -6.72 16.09
C GLY A 100 -6.87 -7.58 17.25
N ILE A 101 -7.97 -8.30 17.07
CA ILE A 101 -8.54 -9.23 18.07
C ILE A 101 -7.57 -10.36 18.37
N LEU A 102 -6.97 -10.97 17.35
CA LEU A 102 -5.98 -12.03 17.51
C LEU A 102 -4.80 -11.58 18.38
N LEU A 103 -4.27 -10.39 18.12
CA LEU A 103 -3.14 -9.85 18.90
C LEU A 103 -3.53 -9.56 20.35
N ILE A 104 -4.73 -9.02 20.60
CA ILE A 104 -5.24 -8.80 21.96
C ILE A 104 -5.34 -10.13 22.71
N LEU A 105 -6.02 -11.12 22.14
CA LEU A 105 -6.16 -12.43 22.75
C LEU A 105 -4.81 -13.12 22.93
N GLY A 106 -3.94 -13.05 21.94
CA GLY A 106 -2.59 -13.60 21.98
C GLY A 106 -1.74 -13.00 23.12
N ALA A 107 -1.80 -11.69 23.30
CA ALA A 107 -1.12 -11.01 24.39
C ALA A 107 -1.70 -11.41 25.75
N CYS A 108 -3.03 -11.39 25.90
CA CYS A 108 -3.70 -11.79 27.16
C CYS A 108 -3.43 -13.24 27.56
N ARG A 109 -3.20 -14.12 26.60
CA ARG A 109 -2.97 -15.55 26.81
C ARG A 109 -1.50 -15.96 26.71
N ARG A 110 -0.56 -15.00 26.62
CA ARG A 110 0.88 -15.26 26.51
C ARG A 110 1.21 -16.24 25.37
N ALA A 111 0.51 -16.09 24.23
CA ALA A 111 0.57 -17.06 23.13
C ALA A 111 1.99 -17.25 22.58
N ALA A 112 2.80 -16.19 22.51
CA ALA A 112 4.18 -16.28 22.02
C ALA A 112 5.04 -17.22 22.88
N GLU A 113 4.92 -17.12 24.21
CA GLU A 113 5.63 -17.99 25.15
C GLU A 113 5.14 -19.44 25.05
N GLY A 114 3.83 -19.64 24.92
CA GLY A 114 3.25 -20.96 24.71
C GLY A 114 3.72 -21.63 23.42
N ILE A 115 3.82 -20.88 22.33
CA ILE A 115 4.35 -21.38 21.05
C ILE A 115 5.82 -21.74 21.20
N GLN A 116 6.62 -20.92 21.85
CA GLN A 116 8.03 -21.17 22.09
C GLN A 116 8.22 -22.44 22.93
N SER A 117 7.52 -22.60 24.06
CA SER A 117 7.57 -23.82 24.89
C SER A 117 7.20 -25.07 24.10
N ALA A 118 6.19 -24.97 23.23
CA ALA A 118 5.79 -26.10 22.40
C ALA A 118 6.85 -26.49 21.36
N GLN A 119 7.54 -25.51 20.78
CA GLN A 119 8.62 -25.75 19.81
C GLN A 119 9.88 -26.31 20.45
N GLU A 120 10.20 -25.90 21.67
CA GLU A 120 11.36 -26.36 22.43
C GLU A 120 11.14 -27.76 23.07
N GLY A 121 9.93 -28.29 22.95
CA GLY A 121 9.60 -29.63 23.53
C GLY A 121 9.48 -29.63 25.05
N ASP A 122 9.36 -28.46 25.67
CA ASP A 122 9.29 -28.27 27.12
C ASP A 122 7.88 -28.58 27.65
N GLY A 123 7.35 -29.73 27.22
CA GLY A 123 6.01 -30.22 27.54
C GLY A 123 5.76 -30.58 28.98
N ASN A 124 6.34 -29.85 29.94
CA ASN A 124 6.12 -30.03 31.37
C ASN A 124 4.78 -29.46 31.86
N GLY A 125 3.72 -29.54 31.04
CA GLY A 125 2.34 -29.38 31.52
C GLY A 125 2.01 -28.11 32.31
N GLN A 126 2.81 -27.07 32.24
CA GLN A 126 2.47 -25.79 32.86
C GLN A 126 1.31 -25.17 32.11
N GLN A 127 0.18 -25.13 32.78
CA GLN A 127 -1.00 -24.45 32.25
C GLN A 127 -0.66 -22.99 31.98
N ILE A 128 -0.70 -22.61 30.71
CA ILE A 128 -0.72 -21.21 30.29
C ILE A 128 -2.13 -20.70 30.64
N ILE A 129 -2.25 -20.07 31.80
CA ILE A 129 -3.51 -19.47 32.29
C ILE A 129 -3.61 -18.05 31.76
#